data_28dbb3b1d09097c49bbf58ef317ef823
#
_entry.id   28dbb3b1d09097c49bbf58ef317ef823
#
_cell.length_a   1.000
_cell.length_b   1.000
_cell.length_c   1.000
_cell.angle_alpha   90.00
_cell.angle_beta   90.00
_cell.angle_gamma   90.00
#
_symmetry.space_group_name_H-M   'P 1'
#
loop_
_entity.id
_entity.type
_entity.pdbx_description
1 polymer ?
#
loop_
_entity_poly.entity_id
_entity_poly.type
_entity_poly.pdbx_seq_one_letter_code
_entity_poly.pdbx_strand_id
1 'polypeptide(L)'
;MKGNKTMGKESLSALLHEWENRARKINGRQEETLSIYQSDSVKLKALATMYNLPKADIVAALLHEALNELEAKMPYVPGNKVIRIEDGEEIYEDKGPMPRYLAEQKKLLDVS
;
A
#
# COMPACT_ATOMS: atom_id res chain seq x y z
N MET A 1 -17.08 -6.55 -38.21
CA MET A 1 -16.07 -5.58 -37.94
C MET A 1 -16.43 -4.16 -38.20
N LYS A 2 -17.54 -3.97 -38.76
CA LYS A 2 -18.00 -2.61 -38.98
C LYS A 2 -18.14 -1.81 -37.73
N GLY A 3 -18.48 -2.46 -36.64
CA GLY A 3 -18.60 -1.81 -35.36
C GLY A 3 -17.34 -1.08 -34.97
N ASN A 4 -16.22 -1.51 -35.48
CA ASN A 4 -14.95 -0.87 -35.14
C ASN A 4 -14.88 0.57 -35.58
N LYS A 5 -15.58 0.90 -36.66
CA LYS A 5 -15.58 2.26 -37.14
C LYS A 5 -16.26 3.20 -36.17
N THR A 6 -17.35 2.73 -35.56
CA THR A 6 -18.07 3.55 -34.58
C THR A 6 -17.28 3.69 -33.30
N MET A 7 -16.46 2.69 -32.99
CA MET A 7 -15.61 2.75 -31.81
C MET A 7 -14.58 3.85 -31.94
N GLY A 8 -13.89 3.90 -33.10
CA GLY A 8 -12.94 4.93 -33.38
C GLY A 8 -11.71 4.93 -32.46
N LYS A 9 -10.81 5.86 -32.70
CA LYS A 9 -9.58 5.98 -31.95
C LYS A 9 -9.81 6.45 -30.52
N GLU A 10 -10.76 7.35 -30.37
CA GLU A 10 -11.04 7.90 -29.04
C GLU A 10 -11.57 6.85 -28.08
N SER A 11 -12.42 5.97 -28.58
CA SER A 11 -12.95 4.88 -27.77
C SER A 11 -11.87 3.88 -27.39
N LEU A 12 -11.00 3.57 -28.31
CA LEU A 12 -9.89 2.66 -28.05
C LEU A 12 -8.90 3.28 -27.07
N SER A 13 -8.63 4.57 -27.23
CA SER A 13 -7.76 5.29 -26.30
C SER A 13 -8.34 5.27 -24.89
N ALA A 14 -9.64 5.47 -24.79
CA ALA A 14 -10.32 5.44 -23.50
C ALA A 14 -10.22 4.06 -22.85
N LEU A 15 -10.38 3.00 -23.64
CA LEU A 15 -10.24 1.63 -23.16
C LEU A 15 -8.83 1.34 -22.67
N LEU A 16 -7.83 1.75 -23.42
CA LEU A 16 -6.45 1.57 -23.01
C LEU A 16 -6.16 2.27 -21.70
N HIS A 17 -6.64 3.49 -21.59
CA HIS A 17 -6.46 4.27 -20.37
C HIS A 17 -7.15 3.60 -19.18
N GLU A 18 -8.35 3.08 -19.39
CA GLU A 18 -9.06 2.36 -18.35
C GLU A 18 -8.33 1.10 -17.92
N TRP A 19 -7.80 0.35 -18.89
CA TRP A 19 -7.04 -0.86 -18.60
C TRP A 19 -5.77 -0.56 -17.81
N GLU A 20 -5.09 0.52 -18.17
CA GLU A 20 -3.90 0.95 -17.44
C GLU A 20 -4.22 1.33 -16.02
N ASN A 21 -5.34 2.03 -15.81
CA ASN A 21 -5.79 2.39 -14.48
C ASN A 21 -6.15 1.16 -13.65
N ARG A 22 -6.81 0.18 -14.28
CA ARG A 22 -7.14 -1.07 -13.62
C ARG A 22 -5.90 -1.84 -13.22
N ALA A 23 -4.97 -1.96 -14.13
CA ALA A 23 -3.71 -2.66 -13.88
C ALA A 23 -2.97 -2.00 -12.72
N ARG A 24 -2.97 -0.67 -12.68
CA ARG A 24 -2.33 0.07 -11.60
C ARG A 24 -3.01 -0.19 -10.27
N LYS A 25 -4.33 -0.23 -10.25
CA LYS A 25 -5.09 -0.53 -9.03
C LYS A 25 -4.86 -1.95 -8.56
N ILE A 26 -4.85 -2.91 -9.49
CA ILE A 26 -4.65 -4.32 -9.15
C ILE A 26 -3.25 -4.53 -8.59
N ASN A 27 -2.25 -3.97 -9.26
CA ASN A 27 -0.86 -4.09 -8.81
C ASN A 27 -0.60 -3.23 -7.59
N GLY A 28 -1.29 -2.11 -7.47
CA GLY A 28 -1.19 -1.23 -6.32
C GLY A 28 0.20 -0.66 -6.10
N ARG A 29 1.05 -0.66 -7.13
CA ARG A 29 2.45 -0.24 -6.97
C ARG A 29 2.64 1.16 -7.51
N GLN A 30 3.49 1.90 -6.82
CA GLN A 30 3.84 3.27 -7.16
C GLN A 30 5.35 3.38 -7.16
N GLU A 31 5.89 4.12 -8.12
CA GLU A 31 7.33 4.33 -8.15
C GLU A 31 7.73 5.43 -7.19
N GLU A 32 8.77 5.17 -6.45
CA GLU A 32 9.33 6.13 -5.51
C GLU A 32 10.84 6.05 -5.52
N THR A 33 11.49 7.19 -5.35
CA THR A 33 12.93 7.26 -5.25
C THR A 33 13.29 7.50 -3.79
N LEU A 34 14.03 6.56 -3.22
CA LEU A 34 14.38 6.59 -1.80
C LEU A 34 15.86 6.41 -1.61
N SER A 35 16.36 6.97 -0.53
CA SER A 35 17.75 6.76 -0.10
C SER A 35 17.75 5.58 0.87
N ILE A 36 18.56 4.57 0.58
CA ILE A 36 18.65 3.38 1.43
C ILE A 36 20.09 3.13 1.83
N TYR A 37 20.28 2.31 2.83
CA TYR A 37 21.62 1.94 3.27
C TYR A 37 22.34 1.16 2.18
N GLN A 38 23.63 1.45 2.01
CA GLN A 38 24.44 0.79 0.99
C GLN A 38 24.46 -0.74 1.20
N SER A 39 24.58 -1.18 2.44
CA SER A 39 24.55 -2.60 2.76
C SER A 39 23.25 -3.27 2.34
N ASP A 40 22.12 -2.57 2.49
CA ASP A 40 20.83 -3.10 2.09
C ASP A 40 20.71 -3.16 0.57
N SER A 41 21.27 -2.17 -0.12
CA SER A 41 21.30 -2.17 -1.57
C SER A 41 22.00 -3.43 -2.12
N VAL A 42 23.13 -3.78 -1.53
CA VAL A 42 23.89 -4.98 -1.92
C VAL A 42 23.07 -6.24 -1.67
N LYS A 43 22.41 -6.31 -0.50
CA LYS A 43 21.58 -7.47 -0.15
C LYS A 43 20.41 -7.63 -1.13
N LEU A 44 19.78 -6.54 -1.49
CA LEU A 44 18.66 -6.56 -2.44
C LEU A 44 19.11 -7.05 -3.81
N LYS A 45 20.26 -6.58 -4.27
CA LYS A 45 20.83 -7.01 -5.55
C LYS A 45 21.18 -8.50 -5.52
N ALA A 46 21.72 -8.97 -4.41
CA ALA A 46 22.04 -10.38 -4.25
C ALA A 46 20.79 -11.25 -4.36
N LEU A 47 19.72 -10.85 -3.67
CA LEU A 47 18.45 -11.60 -3.72
C LEU A 47 17.87 -11.60 -5.14
N ALA A 48 17.89 -10.44 -5.80
CA ALA A 48 17.38 -10.31 -7.16
C ALA A 48 18.13 -11.24 -8.12
N THR A 49 19.44 -11.33 -7.95
CA THR A 49 20.28 -12.21 -8.76
C THR A 49 20.00 -13.67 -8.46
N MET A 50 19.94 -14.05 -7.18
CA MET A 50 19.71 -15.44 -6.77
C MET A 50 18.40 -16.00 -7.32
N TYR A 51 17.34 -15.22 -7.25
CA TYR A 51 16.00 -15.66 -7.64
C TYR A 51 15.60 -15.23 -9.03
N ASN A 52 16.47 -14.50 -9.72
CA ASN A 52 16.21 -14.00 -11.07
C ASN A 52 14.90 -13.22 -11.13
N LEU A 53 14.73 -12.32 -10.18
CA LEU A 53 13.58 -11.44 -10.09
C LEU A 53 14.02 -9.98 -10.18
N PRO A 54 13.16 -9.09 -10.69
CA PRO A 54 13.47 -7.68 -10.66
C PRO A 54 13.67 -7.18 -9.23
N LYS A 55 14.66 -6.33 -9.03
CA LYS A 55 14.93 -5.77 -7.70
C LYS A 55 13.70 -5.06 -7.14
N ALA A 56 12.95 -4.38 -8.00
CA ALA A 56 11.74 -3.68 -7.57
C ALA A 56 10.70 -4.62 -6.96
N ASP A 57 10.58 -5.83 -7.48
CA ASP A 57 9.65 -6.81 -6.94
C ASP A 57 10.09 -7.30 -5.56
N ILE A 58 11.38 -7.52 -5.40
CA ILE A 58 11.96 -7.93 -4.11
C ILE A 58 11.69 -6.84 -3.06
N VAL A 59 11.98 -5.59 -3.42
CA VAL A 59 11.79 -4.46 -2.52
C VAL A 59 10.33 -4.29 -2.13
N ALA A 60 9.44 -4.35 -3.11
CA ALA A 60 8.00 -4.19 -2.85
C ALA A 60 7.48 -5.25 -1.88
N ALA A 61 7.89 -6.50 -2.08
CA ALA A 61 7.46 -7.59 -1.22
C ALA A 61 8.00 -7.41 0.21
N LEU A 62 9.27 -7.08 0.34
CA LEU A 62 9.88 -6.89 1.66
C LEU A 62 9.26 -5.72 2.42
N LEU A 63 9.03 -4.61 1.74
CA LEU A 63 8.41 -3.44 2.37
C LEU A 63 6.99 -3.76 2.82
N HIS A 64 6.24 -4.44 1.97
CA HIS A 64 4.85 -4.79 2.29
C HIS A 64 4.79 -5.66 3.54
N GLU A 65 5.60 -6.71 3.59
CA GLU A 65 5.66 -7.60 4.75
C GLU A 65 6.15 -6.89 6.00
N ALA A 66 7.18 -6.05 5.86
CA ALA A 66 7.73 -5.32 7.01
C ALA A 66 6.70 -4.36 7.60
N LEU A 67 5.95 -3.66 6.75
CA LEU A 67 4.92 -2.74 7.21
C LEU A 67 3.77 -3.46 7.88
N ASN A 68 3.35 -4.59 7.32
CA ASN A 68 2.30 -5.42 7.92
C ASN A 68 2.73 -5.93 9.30
N GLU A 69 3.96 -6.37 9.42
CA GLU A 69 4.50 -6.84 10.68
C GLU A 69 4.59 -5.72 11.71
N LEU A 70 5.02 -4.55 11.28
CA LEU A 70 5.10 -3.38 12.15
C LEU A 70 3.72 -3.01 12.68
N GLU A 71 2.72 -2.99 11.80
CA GLU A 71 1.34 -2.70 12.19
C GLU A 71 0.82 -3.69 13.22
N ALA A 72 1.10 -4.97 13.00
CA ALA A 72 0.66 -6.01 13.92
C ALA A 72 1.30 -5.87 15.31
N LYS A 73 2.45 -5.24 15.38
CA LYS A 73 3.18 -5.05 16.63
C LYS A 73 2.89 -3.71 17.31
N MET A 74 2.09 -2.86 16.70
CA MET A 74 1.71 -1.61 17.35
C MET A 74 0.86 -1.90 18.58
N PRO A 75 1.30 -1.46 19.76
CA PRO A 75 0.59 -1.83 20.98
C PRO A 75 -0.69 -1.04 21.17
N TYR A 76 -1.69 -1.72 21.71
CA TYR A 76 -2.88 -1.06 22.21
C TYR A 76 -2.59 -0.53 23.62
N VAL A 77 -2.77 0.76 23.82
CA VAL A 77 -2.58 1.39 25.11
C VAL A 77 -3.91 1.99 25.54
N PRO A 78 -4.63 1.37 26.50
CA PRO A 78 -5.94 1.85 26.88
C PRO A 78 -5.84 3.21 27.57
N GLY A 79 -6.70 4.13 27.15
CA GLY A 79 -6.83 5.43 27.78
C GLY A 79 -7.90 5.41 28.87
N ASN A 80 -8.32 6.59 29.30
CA ASN A 80 -9.33 6.72 30.36
C ASN A 80 -10.73 6.93 29.81
N LYS A 81 -10.84 7.19 28.52
CA LYS A 81 -12.13 7.51 27.89
C LYS A 81 -12.75 6.25 27.30
N VAL A 82 -13.99 5.97 27.70
CA VAL A 82 -14.76 4.88 27.11
C VAL A 82 -15.33 5.35 25.78
N ILE A 83 -15.01 4.64 24.71
CA ILE A 83 -15.47 4.99 23.36
C ILE A 83 -16.73 4.22 22.94
N ARG A 84 -16.94 3.06 23.53
CA ARG A 84 -18.15 2.25 23.28
C ARG A 84 -18.25 1.14 24.31
N ILE A 85 -19.41 0.48 24.31
CA ILE A 85 -19.64 -0.68 25.18
C ILE A 85 -19.99 -1.85 24.25
N GLU A 86 -19.27 -2.95 24.39
CA GLU A 86 -19.50 -4.17 23.63
C GLU A 86 -19.73 -5.34 24.59
N ASP A 87 -20.84 -6.02 24.40
CA ASP A 87 -21.19 -7.19 25.23
C ASP A 87 -21.09 -6.90 26.73
N GLY A 88 -21.45 -5.68 27.13
CA GLY A 88 -21.41 -5.28 28.52
C GLY A 88 -20.07 -4.82 29.04
N GLU A 89 -19.05 -4.87 28.18
CA GLU A 89 -17.71 -4.41 28.55
C GLU A 89 -17.42 -3.04 28.00
N GLU A 90 -16.77 -2.20 28.80
CA GLU A 90 -16.35 -0.88 28.38
C GLU A 90 -15.07 -0.99 27.54
N ILE A 91 -15.11 -0.40 26.35
CA ILE A 91 -13.95 -0.36 25.47
C ILE A 91 -13.36 1.05 25.55
N TYR A 92 -12.12 1.12 25.97
CA TYR A 92 -11.41 2.38 26.15
C TYR A 92 -10.68 2.80 24.87
N GLU A 93 -10.44 4.11 24.76
CA GLU A 93 -9.71 4.63 23.63
C GLU A 93 -8.31 4.05 23.59
N ASP A 94 -7.78 3.90 22.37
CA ASP A 94 -6.41 3.44 22.16
C ASP A 94 -5.49 4.66 22.12
N LYS A 95 -4.60 4.79 23.11
CA LYS A 95 -3.59 5.84 23.15
C LYS A 95 -2.27 5.41 22.53
N GLY A 96 -2.22 4.20 21.99
CA GLY A 96 -1.05 3.72 21.28
C GLY A 96 -0.89 4.37 19.92
N PRO A 97 0.07 3.90 19.13
CA PRO A 97 0.38 4.54 17.84
C PRO A 97 -0.65 4.29 16.73
N MET A 98 -1.45 3.22 16.82
CA MET A 98 -2.33 2.83 15.71
C MET A 98 -3.34 3.91 15.30
N PRO A 99 -4.10 4.54 16.22
CA PRO A 99 -5.08 5.54 15.79
C PRO A 99 -4.45 6.71 15.06
N ARG A 100 -3.28 7.17 15.52
CA ARG A 100 -2.56 8.26 14.85
C ARG A 100 -2.05 7.83 13.49
N TYR A 101 -1.53 6.62 13.40
CA TYR A 101 -1.04 6.06 12.16
C TYR A 101 -2.16 5.99 11.11
N LEU A 102 -3.32 5.49 11.50
CA LEU A 102 -4.47 5.42 10.59
C LEU A 102 -4.97 6.80 10.20
N ALA A 103 -4.99 7.75 11.13
CA ALA A 103 -5.42 9.11 10.86
C ALA A 103 -4.49 9.81 9.87
N GLU A 104 -3.19 9.60 10.00
CA GLU A 104 -2.23 10.17 9.07
C GLU A 104 -2.37 9.58 7.67
N GLN A 105 -2.60 8.27 7.57
CA GLN A 105 -2.86 7.63 6.29
C GLN A 105 -4.11 8.22 5.63
N LYS A 106 -5.17 8.41 6.39
CA LYS A 106 -6.41 8.97 5.87
C LYS A 106 -6.20 10.37 5.30
N LYS A 107 -5.44 11.20 6.01
CA LYS A 107 -5.13 12.54 5.52
C LYS A 107 -4.41 12.51 4.17
N LEU A 108 -3.44 11.61 4.04
CA LEU A 108 -2.67 11.47 2.81
C LEU A 108 -3.51 10.97 1.66
N LEU A 109 -4.44 10.07 1.93
CA LEU A 109 -5.36 9.56 0.91
C LEU A 109 -6.35 10.63 0.45
N ASP A 110 -6.82 11.46 1.38
CA ASP A 110 -7.78 12.51 1.06
C ASP A 110 -7.18 13.63 0.22
N VAL A 111 -5.86 13.81 0.29
CA VAL A 111 -5.15 14.86 -0.45
C VAL A 111 -4.84 14.44 -1.88
N SER A 112 -4.77 13.17 -2.16
CA SER A 112 -4.44 12.66 -3.50
C SER A 112 -5.69 12.42 -4.38
#